data_6baeb4729dccc854644d846ba3e5bee1
#
_entry.id   6baeb4729dccc854644d846ba3e5bee1
#
_cell.length_a   1.000
_cell.length_b   1.000
_cell.length_c   1.000
_cell.angle_alpha   90.00
_cell.angle_beta   90.00
_cell.angle_gamma   90.00
#
_symmetry.space_group_name_H-M   'P 1'
#
loop_
_entity.id
_entity.type
_entity.pdbx_description
1 polymer ?
#
loop_
_entity_poly.entity_id
_entity_poly.type
_entity_poly.pdbx_seq_one_letter_code
_entity_poly.pdbx_strand_id
1 'polypeptide(L)'
;MRYTVSDFLASHEDQVKLVAGAGGLARPIHDVGILDYEFMAGLKERNFHGEQLVLSTFFYAKDDPYLIVEAIKRLVAKDASGLVFKNVLHLPLPEQAVRYANARDFPLFITTSDQAYFDCIVYEVASAAAAMEEAGFSRRAVDALLMAEDPSERRRLALALCPSFGESCSVVWVSCDGPLDPHALASISVGGTKDRVAALAL
;
A
#
# COMPACT_ATOMS: atom_id res chain seq x y z
N MET A 1 6.28 1.92 -9.35
CA MET A 1 5.31 0.86 -9.11
C MET A 1 4.43 1.32 -7.96
N ARG A 2 3.16 0.92 -7.85
CA ARG A 2 2.30 1.33 -6.73
C ARG A 2 1.77 0.08 -6.06
N TYR A 3 1.67 0.11 -4.74
CA TYR A 3 1.02 -0.95 -3.97
C TYR A 3 -0.47 -1.00 -4.30
N THR A 4 -1.02 -2.17 -4.54
CA THR A 4 -2.40 -2.36 -5.01
C THR A 4 -3.22 -3.21 -4.05
N VAL A 5 -4.54 -3.21 -4.24
CA VAL A 5 -5.45 -4.11 -3.49
C VAL A 5 -5.14 -5.59 -3.76
N SER A 6 -4.61 -5.93 -4.95
CA SER A 6 -4.13 -7.28 -5.25
C SER A 6 -2.92 -7.66 -4.41
N ASP A 7 -1.98 -6.73 -4.22
CA ASP A 7 -0.79 -6.97 -3.37
C ASP A 7 -1.20 -7.12 -1.91
N PHE A 8 -2.15 -6.29 -1.44
CA PHE A 8 -2.76 -6.42 -0.10
C PHE A 8 -3.39 -7.81 0.09
N LEU A 9 -4.20 -8.26 -0.86
CA LEU A 9 -4.85 -9.58 -0.78
C LEU A 9 -3.80 -10.70 -0.72
N ALA A 10 -2.76 -10.63 -1.54
CA ALA A 10 -1.69 -11.64 -1.57
C ALA A 10 -0.90 -11.71 -0.25
N SER A 11 -0.65 -10.57 0.39
CA SER A 11 0.09 -10.53 1.65
C SER A 11 -0.74 -10.85 2.90
N HIS A 12 -2.09 -10.85 2.78
CA HIS A 12 -3.01 -11.09 3.90
C HIS A 12 -4.04 -12.20 3.59
N GLU A 13 -3.72 -13.12 2.69
CA GLU A 13 -4.67 -14.16 2.22
C GLU A 13 -5.20 -15.07 3.33
N ASP A 14 -4.45 -15.25 4.41
CA ASP A 14 -4.81 -16.00 5.62
C ASP A 14 -5.70 -15.22 6.59
N GLN A 15 -5.71 -13.88 6.49
CA GLN A 15 -6.37 -12.97 7.42
C GLN A 15 -7.65 -12.36 6.85
N VAL A 16 -7.77 -12.22 5.52
CA VAL A 16 -8.90 -11.60 4.86
C VAL A 16 -9.44 -12.43 3.71
N LYS A 17 -10.73 -12.32 3.46
CA LYS A 17 -11.41 -12.92 2.32
C LYS A 17 -12.13 -11.85 1.51
N LEU A 18 -11.90 -11.83 0.21
CA LEU A 18 -12.66 -10.98 -0.71
C LEU A 18 -14.10 -11.51 -0.84
N VAL A 19 -15.09 -10.66 -0.63
CA VAL A 19 -16.51 -11.00 -0.71
C VAL A 19 -17.25 -10.30 -1.85
N ALA A 20 -16.69 -9.19 -2.35
CA ALA A 20 -17.24 -8.45 -3.49
C ALA A 20 -16.18 -7.58 -4.16
N GLY A 21 -16.47 -7.08 -5.38
CA GLY A 21 -15.68 -6.07 -6.06
C GLY A 21 -14.36 -6.57 -6.64
N ALA A 22 -14.29 -7.82 -7.12
CA ALA A 22 -13.07 -8.41 -7.68
C ALA A 22 -12.48 -7.61 -8.85
N GLY A 23 -13.28 -6.87 -9.61
CA GLY A 23 -12.79 -6.01 -10.70
C GLY A 23 -11.92 -4.85 -10.22
N GLY A 24 -11.97 -4.50 -8.93
CA GLY A 24 -11.19 -3.41 -8.35
C GLY A 24 -9.84 -3.79 -7.74
N LEU A 25 -9.37 -5.03 -7.91
CA LEU A 25 -8.10 -5.49 -7.30
C LEU A 25 -6.86 -4.72 -7.79
N ALA A 26 -6.92 -4.10 -8.97
CA ALA A 26 -5.84 -3.26 -9.49
C ALA A 26 -5.81 -1.83 -8.92
N ARG A 27 -6.78 -1.44 -8.06
CA ARG A 27 -6.80 -0.11 -7.44
C ARG A 27 -5.56 0.10 -6.59
N PRO A 28 -4.88 1.26 -6.71
CA PRO A 28 -3.73 1.55 -5.88
C PRO A 28 -4.14 1.82 -4.43
N ILE A 29 -3.26 1.50 -3.50
CA ILE A 29 -3.38 1.87 -2.08
C ILE A 29 -2.20 2.78 -1.74
N HIS A 30 -2.51 3.99 -1.29
CA HIS A 30 -1.53 4.96 -0.81
C HIS A 30 -1.41 4.94 0.72
N ASP A 31 -2.54 4.84 1.40
CA ASP A 31 -2.61 4.78 2.86
C ASP A 31 -3.82 3.98 3.38
N VAL A 32 -3.97 3.96 4.71
CA VAL A 32 -5.05 3.24 5.40
C VAL A 32 -5.84 4.20 6.28
N GLY A 33 -7.17 4.11 6.22
CA GLY A 33 -8.07 4.83 7.11
C GLY A 33 -8.90 3.88 7.98
N ILE A 34 -9.37 4.36 9.14
CA ILE A 34 -10.29 3.61 10.02
C ILE A 34 -11.61 4.35 10.05
N LEU A 35 -12.70 3.62 9.77
CA LEU A 35 -14.06 4.14 9.69
C LEU A 35 -14.92 3.54 10.81
N ASP A 36 -14.82 4.06 12.01
CA ASP A 36 -15.72 3.70 13.11
C ASP A 36 -16.28 4.95 13.79
N TYR A 37 -15.44 5.69 14.50
CA TYR A 37 -15.84 6.90 15.21
C TYR A 37 -16.25 8.05 14.29
N GLU A 38 -15.56 8.20 13.16
CA GLU A 38 -15.76 9.27 12.18
C GLU A 38 -17.16 9.25 11.58
N PHE A 39 -17.76 8.07 11.45
CA PHE A 39 -19.15 7.95 10.99
C PHE A 39 -20.14 8.52 11.99
N MET A 40 -19.91 8.31 13.29
CA MET A 40 -20.75 8.79 14.38
C MET A 40 -20.63 10.30 14.59
N ALA A 41 -19.43 10.84 14.53
CA ALA A 41 -19.14 12.24 14.88
C ALA A 41 -19.53 13.26 13.79
N GLY A 42 -20.15 12.83 12.69
CA GLY A 42 -20.47 13.74 11.58
C GLY A 42 -19.25 14.23 10.79
N LEU A 43 -18.05 13.74 11.10
CA LEU A 43 -16.78 14.08 10.42
C LEU A 43 -16.66 13.39 9.04
N LYS A 44 -17.75 12.94 8.51
CA LYS A 44 -17.95 12.02 7.39
C LYS A 44 -17.28 12.46 6.07
N GLU A 45 -17.01 13.75 5.92
CA GLU A 45 -16.60 14.27 4.61
C GLU A 45 -15.11 14.61 4.51
N ARG A 46 -14.40 14.76 5.62
CA ARG A 46 -13.03 15.27 5.65
C ARG A 46 -11.94 14.21 5.76
N ASN A 47 -12.27 13.01 6.25
CA ASN A 47 -11.26 12.04 6.68
C ASN A 47 -10.97 10.95 5.65
N PHE A 48 -11.78 10.81 4.59
CA PHE A 48 -11.55 9.78 3.57
C PHE A 48 -11.32 10.41 2.21
N HIS A 49 -10.36 9.85 1.49
CA HIS A 49 -9.91 10.32 0.17
C HIS A 49 -9.63 9.14 -0.77
N GLY A 50 -9.31 9.44 -2.01
CA GLY A 50 -8.97 8.44 -3.01
C GLY A 50 -7.71 7.65 -2.66
N GLU A 51 -7.59 6.47 -3.21
CA GLU A 51 -6.45 5.55 -3.02
C GLU A 51 -6.23 5.08 -1.56
N GLN A 52 -7.26 5.14 -0.72
CA GLN A 52 -7.21 4.73 0.68
C GLN A 52 -7.86 3.36 0.88
N LEU A 53 -7.18 2.41 1.54
CA LEU A 53 -7.79 1.21 2.06
C LEU A 53 -8.45 1.53 3.40
N VAL A 54 -9.74 1.23 3.55
CA VAL A 54 -10.49 1.57 4.76
C VAL A 54 -10.74 0.33 5.59
N LEU A 55 -10.51 0.42 6.90
CA LEU A 55 -10.80 -0.62 7.88
C LEU A 55 -12.00 -0.20 8.72
N SER A 56 -12.90 -1.13 9.04
CA SER A 56 -14.04 -0.85 9.94
C SER A 56 -14.49 -2.10 10.69
N THR A 57 -14.92 -1.91 11.93
CA THR A 57 -15.67 -2.93 12.69
C THR A 57 -17.17 -2.78 12.48
N PHE A 58 -17.60 -1.66 11.92
CA PHE A 58 -19.01 -1.24 11.81
C PHE A 58 -19.76 -1.27 13.15
N PHE A 59 -19.06 -1.01 14.25
CA PHE A 59 -19.69 -0.99 15.58
C PHE A 59 -20.91 -0.07 15.64
N TYR A 60 -20.89 1.04 14.92
CA TYR A 60 -22.00 1.99 14.84
C TYR A 60 -23.22 1.45 14.07
N ALA A 61 -23.06 0.39 13.28
CA ALA A 61 -24.13 -0.23 12.50
C ALA A 61 -24.81 -1.40 13.23
N LYS A 62 -24.50 -1.62 14.51
CA LYS A 62 -25.03 -2.75 15.30
C LYS A 62 -26.54 -2.81 15.35
N ASP A 63 -27.21 -1.66 15.39
CA ASP A 63 -28.66 -1.56 15.48
C ASP A 63 -29.32 -1.33 14.11
N ASP A 64 -28.54 -0.96 13.09
CA ASP A 64 -28.99 -0.76 11.72
C ASP A 64 -27.92 -1.18 10.69
N PRO A 65 -27.92 -2.44 10.21
CA PRO A 65 -26.98 -2.92 9.23
C PRO A 65 -26.99 -2.19 7.87
N TYR A 66 -28.07 -1.43 7.55
CA TYR A 66 -28.11 -0.65 6.31
C TYR A 66 -27.10 0.51 6.31
N LEU A 67 -26.61 0.94 7.47
CA LEU A 67 -25.52 1.91 7.58
C LEU A 67 -24.23 1.40 6.92
N ILE A 68 -24.02 0.08 6.81
CA ILE A 68 -22.93 -0.52 6.06
C ILE A 68 -23.03 -0.17 4.57
N VAL A 69 -24.24 -0.24 4.00
CA VAL A 69 -24.50 0.11 2.59
C VAL A 69 -24.20 1.59 2.35
N GLU A 70 -24.62 2.45 3.28
CA GLU A 70 -24.39 3.90 3.19
C GLU A 70 -22.87 4.21 3.26
N ALA A 71 -22.15 3.56 4.17
CA ALA A 71 -20.69 3.69 4.26
C ALA A 71 -19.99 3.30 2.97
N ILE A 72 -20.33 2.14 2.40
CA ILE A 72 -19.74 1.69 1.12
C ILE A 72 -20.03 2.69 0.00
N LYS A 73 -21.25 3.20 -0.11
CA LYS A 73 -21.59 4.22 -1.11
C LYS A 73 -20.74 5.48 -0.97
N ARG A 74 -20.48 5.91 0.25
CA ARG A 74 -19.63 7.08 0.53
C ARG A 74 -18.18 6.84 0.19
N LEU A 75 -17.64 5.68 0.57
CA LEU A 75 -16.26 5.31 0.24
C LEU A 75 -16.04 5.22 -1.27
N VAL A 76 -17.00 4.64 -2.00
CA VAL A 76 -16.99 4.62 -3.47
C VAL A 76 -17.02 6.04 -4.04
N ALA A 77 -17.84 6.94 -3.50
CA ALA A 77 -17.91 8.33 -3.93
C ALA A 77 -16.64 9.13 -3.65
N LYS A 78 -15.81 8.69 -2.69
CA LYS A 78 -14.49 9.25 -2.37
C LYS A 78 -13.35 8.57 -3.13
N ASP A 79 -13.65 7.61 -3.98
CA ASP A 79 -12.69 6.81 -4.74
C ASP A 79 -11.70 6.03 -3.85
N ALA A 80 -12.15 5.60 -2.67
CA ALA A 80 -11.39 4.72 -1.80
C ALA A 80 -11.07 3.40 -2.52
N SER A 81 -9.92 2.80 -2.19
CA SER A 81 -9.42 1.61 -2.89
C SER A 81 -10.16 0.33 -2.51
N GLY A 82 -10.67 0.26 -1.29
CA GLY A 82 -11.42 -0.88 -0.81
C GLY A 82 -11.77 -0.75 0.67
N LEU A 83 -12.46 -1.77 1.18
CA LEU A 83 -12.92 -1.82 2.57
C LEU A 83 -12.65 -3.21 3.17
N VAL A 84 -12.03 -3.23 4.34
CA VAL A 84 -11.85 -4.43 5.17
C VAL A 84 -12.80 -4.34 6.36
N PHE A 85 -13.73 -5.27 6.43
CA PHE A 85 -14.71 -5.39 7.52
C PHE A 85 -14.28 -6.45 8.53
N LYS A 86 -13.89 -6.01 9.74
CA LYS A 86 -13.67 -6.92 10.88
C LYS A 86 -15.00 -7.12 11.62
N ASN A 87 -15.68 -8.21 11.32
CA ASN A 87 -17.03 -8.46 11.80
C ASN A 87 -17.07 -9.08 13.21
N VAL A 88 -16.58 -8.36 14.20
CA VAL A 88 -16.54 -8.80 15.61
C VAL A 88 -17.91 -8.94 16.26
N LEU A 89 -18.93 -8.26 15.71
CA LEU A 89 -20.30 -8.28 16.21
C LEU A 89 -21.20 -9.28 15.47
N HIS A 90 -20.66 -10.05 14.53
CA HIS A 90 -21.42 -10.97 13.68
C HIS A 90 -22.61 -10.30 12.97
N LEU A 91 -22.43 -9.05 12.54
CA LEU A 91 -23.46 -8.31 11.83
C LEU A 91 -23.80 -8.98 10.49
N PRO A 92 -25.06 -9.05 10.10
CA PRO A 92 -25.42 -9.50 8.76
C PRO A 92 -24.88 -8.49 7.73
N LEU A 93 -24.10 -8.97 6.76
CA LEU A 93 -23.71 -8.13 5.62
C LEU A 93 -24.90 -8.05 4.66
N PRO A 94 -25.48 -6.85 4.46
CA PRO A 94 -26.63 -6.70 3.57
C PRO A 94 -26.28 -7.11 2.13
N GLU A 95 -27.15 -7.91 1.49
CA GLU A 95 -26.96 -8.31 0.09
C GLU A 95 -26.82 -7.10 -0.86
N GLN A 96 -27.52 -6.01 -0.52
CA GLN A 96 -27.40 -4.75 -1.25
C GLN A 96 -25.99 -4.17 -1.20
N ALA A 97 -25.26 -4.33 -0.08
CA ALA A 97 -23.86 -3.90 0.03
C ALA A 97 -22.96 -4.67 -0.93
N VAL A 98 -23.11 -6.00 -0.97
CA VAL A 98 -22.37 -6.89 -1.88
C VAL A 98 -22.67 -6.58 -3.35
N ARG A 99 -23.97 -6.45 -3.70
CA ARG A 99 -24.37 -6.09 -5.08
C ARG A 99 -23.83 -4.74 -5.50
N TYR A 100 -23.89 -3.73 -4.63
CA TYR A 100 -23.39 -2.39 -4.94
C TYR A 100 -21.86 -2.39 -5.11
N ALA A 101 -21.13 -3.08 -4.22
CA ALA A 101 -19.69 -3.21 -4.31
C ALA A 101 -19.25 -3.90 -5.61
N ASN A 102 -19.91 -4.99 -6.00
CA ASN A 102 -19.68 -5.66 -7.29
C ASN A 102 -19.97 -4.74 -8.48
N ALA A 103 -21.08 -4.02 -8.48
CA ALA A 103 -21.46 -3.12 -9.58
C ALA A 103 -20.50 -1.92 -9.73
N ARG A 104 -19.67 -1.64 -8.75
CA ARG A 104 -18.72 -0.52 -8.72
C ARG A 104 -17.25 -0.97 -8.73
N ASP A 105 -17.00 -2.26 -8.87
CA ASP A 105 -15.66 -2.84 -8.74
C ASP A 105 -14.95 -2.30 -7.49
N PHE A 106 -15.69 -2.30 -6.35
CA PHE A 106 -15.19 -1.84 -5.06
C PHE A 106 -14.85 -3.04 -4.18
N PRO A 107 -13.56 -3.34 -3.96
CA PRO A 107 -13.12 -4.47 -3.17
C PRO A 107 -13.64 -4.40 -1.73
N LEU A 108 -14.41 -5.40 -1.35
CA LEU A 108 -14.94 -5.59 0.00
C LEU A 108 -14.38 -6.89 0.57
N PHE A 109 -13.69 -6.77 1.68
CA PHE A 109 -13.10 -7.90 2.40
C PHE A 109 -13.77 -8.11 3.74
N ILE A 110 -13.80 -9.36 4.20
CA ILE A 110 -14.13 -9.71 5.59
C ILE A 110 -12.91 -10.41 6.20
N THR A 111 -12.58 -10.08 7.45
CA THR A 111 -11.52 -10.78 8.17
C THR A 111 -11.95 -12.21 8.47
N THR A 112 -11.03 -13.16 8.29
CA THR A 112 -11.22 -14.60 8.55
C THR A 112 -10.65 -15.01 9.91
N SER A 113 -9.86 -14.13 10.54
CA SER A 113 -9.16 -14.36 11.79
C SER A 113 -9.43 -13.25 12.79
N ASP A 114 -9.62 -13.60 14.06
CA ASP A 114 -9.68 -12.63 15.16
C ASP A 114 -8.35 -11.93 15.40
N GLN A 115 -7.24 -12.53 14.92
CA GLN A 115 -5.88 -11.99 15.00
C GLN A 115 -5.56 -10.95 13.90
N ALA A 116 -6.47 -10.66 13.00
CA ALA A 116 -6.34 -9.54 12.06
C ALA A 116 -6.48 -8.21 12.82
N TYR A 117 -5.40 -7.76 13.45
CA TYR A 117 -5.34 -6.50 14.20
C TYR A 117 -5.19 -5.32 13.25
N PHE A 118 -5.98 -4.28 13.44
CA PHE A 118 -5.96 -3.10 12.56
C PHE A 118 -4.66 -2.33 12.61
N ASP A 119 -4.01 -2.24 13.76
CA ASP A 119 -2.70 -1.62 13.92
C ASP A 119 -1.60 -2.33 13.11
N CYS A 120 -1.62 -3.67 13.08
CA CYS A 120 -0.73 -4.46 12.23
C CYS A 120 -0.99 -4.20 10.75
N ILE A 121 -2.25 -4.29 10.31
CA ILE A 121 -2.63 -4.04 8.90
C ILE A 121 -2.23 -2.61 8.47
N VAL A 122 -2.49 -1.61 9.33
CA VAL A 122 -2.10 -0.20 9.05
C VAL A 122 -0.60 -0.09 8.85
N TYR A 123 0.18 -0.67 9.76
CA TYR A 123 1.64 -0.61 9.68
C TYR A 123 2.19 -1.33 8.44
N GLU A 124 1.72 -2.55 8.18
CA GLU A 124 2.19 -3.37 7.06
C GLU A 124 1.87 -2.74 5.72
N VAL A 125 0.63 -2.28 5.53
CA VAL A 125 0.20 -1.62 4.29
C VAL A 125 0.93 -0.30 4.07
N ALA A 126 1.04 0.54 5.11
CA ALA A 126 1.75 1.82 5.01
C ALA A 126 3.24 1.61 4.68
N SER A 127 3.88 0.62 5.31
CA SER A 127 5.27 0.28 5.03
C SER A 127 5.47 -0.25 3.62
N ALA A 128 4.59 -1.15 3.15
CA ALA A 128 4.66 -1.71 1.81
C ALA A 128 4.41 -0.65 0.72
N ALA A 129 3.42 0.23 0.92
CA ALA A 129 3.12 1.33 0.00
C ALA A 129 4.30 2.30 -0.12
N ALA A 130 4.89 2.70 1.02
CA ALA A 130 6.07 3.57 1.04
C ALA A 130 7.28 2.93 0.36
N ALA A 131 7.55 1.65 0.61
CA ALA A 131 8.67 0.93 -0.02
C ALA A 131 8.51 0.84 -1.55
N MET A 132 7.29 0.58 -2.04
CA MET A 132 7.03 0.55 -3.49
C MET A 132 7.12 1.92 -4.14
N GLU A 133 6.72 2.98 -3.45
CA GLU A 133 6.85 4.35 -3.95
C GLU A 133 8.32 4.75 -4.06
N GLU A 134 9.13 4.45 -3.05
CA GLU A 134 10.58 4.70 -3.04
C GLU A 134 11.29 3.92 -4.15
N ALA A 135 10.98 2.62 -4.31
CA ALA A 135 11.51 1.82 -5.41
C ALA A 135 11.12 2.38 -6.78
N GLY A 136 9.87 2.84 -6.94
CA GLY A 136 9.40 3.48 -8.17
C GLY A 136 10.08 4.82 -8.44
N PHE A 137 10.42 5.60 -7.42
CA PHE A 137 11.20 6.83 -7.54
C PHE A 137 12.63 6.52 -7.98
N SER A 138 13.29 5.59 -7.31
CA SER A 138 14.65 5.17 -7.63
C SER A 138 14.78 4.66 -9.06
N ARG A 139 13.85 3.84 -9.53
CA ARG A 139 13.84 3.34 -10.91
C ARG A 139 13.73 4.48 -11.92
N ARG A 140 12.80 5.42 -11.75
CA ARG A 140 12.66 6.58 -12.64
C ARG A 140 13.89 7.47 -12.66
N ALA A 141 14.53 7.63 -11.51
CA ALA A 141 15.77 8.40 -11.41
C ALA A 141 16.95 7.73 -12.13
N VAL A 142 17.03 6.39 -12.05
CA VAL A 142 18.01 5.61 -12.83
C VAL A 142 17.73 5.70 -14.33
N ASP A 143 16.49 5.53 -14.75
CA ASP A 143 16.08 5.66 -16.15
C ASP A 143 16.43 7.05 -16.71
N ALA A 144 16.16 8.12 -15.94
CA ALA A 144 16.56 9.48 -16.32
C ALA A 144 18.08 9.65 -16.44
N LEU A 145 18.84 9.05 -15.51
CA LEU A 145 20.30 9.06 -15.55
C LEU A 145 20.85 8.35 -16.79
N LEU A 146 20.27 7.22 -17.16
CA LEU A 146 20.67 6.45 -18.34
C LEU A 146 20.37 7.18 -19.65
N MET A 147 19.27 7.95 -19.70
CA MET A 147 18.83 8.71 -20.88
C MET A 147 19.51 10.07 -21.01
N ALA A 148 20.17 10.56 -19.96
CA ALA A 148 20.86 11.85 -20.01
C ALA A 148 22.07 11.80 -20.95
N GLU A 149 22.11 12.68 -21.95
CA GLU A 149 23.21 12.76 -22.92
C GLU A 149 24.32 13.74 -22.42
N ASP A 150 23.92 14.82 -21.74
CA ASP A 150 24.86 15.81 -21.22
C ASP A 150 25.58 15.30 -19.96
N PRO A 151 26.95 15.32 -19.94
CA PRO A 151 27.74 14.88 -18.80
C PRO A 151 27.43 15.62 -17.49
N SER A 152 27.11 16.93 -17.57
CA SER A 152 26.78 17.76 -16.40
C SER A 152 25.42 17.35 -15.81
N GLU A 153 24.45 17.10 -16.66
CA GLU A 153 23.14 16.61 -16.27
C GLU A 153 23.22 15.20 -15.68
N ARG A 154 23.99 14.32 -16.33
CA ARG A 154 24.27 12.95 -15.82
C ARG A 154 24.88 12.99 -14.43
N ARG A 155 25.88 13.85 -14.22
CA ARG A 155 26.51 14.03 -12.89
C ARG A 155 25.50 14.54 -11.85
N ARG A 156 24.65 15.51 -12.22
CA ARG A 156 23.62 16.03 -11.33
C ARG A 156 22.62 14.95 -10.90
N LEU A 157 22.15 14.14 -11.84
CA LEU A 157 21.22 13.04 -11.59
C LEU A 157 21.87 11.94 -10.73
N ALA A 158 23.12 11.60 -10.99
CA ALA A 158 23.87 10.64 -10.20
C ALA A 158 24.03 11.10 -8.73
N LEU A 159 24.37 12.36 -8.51
CA LEU A 159 24.48 12.93 -7.17
C LEU A 159 23.12 13.05 -6.45
N ALA A 160 22.01 13.22 -7.20
CA ALA A 160 20.66 13.19 -6.64
C ALA A 160 20.25 11.78 -6.17
N LEU A 161 20.69 10.73 -6.88
CA LEU A 161 20.49 9.33 -6.47
C LEU A 161 21.37 8.95 -5.28
N CYS A 162 22.62 9.33 -5.33
CA CYS A 162 23.56 9.06 -4.25
C CYS A 162 24.53 10.24 -4.07
N PRO A 163 24.35 11.08 -3.03
CA PRO A 163 25.21 12.23 -2.77
C PRO A 163 26.70 11.87 -2.55
N SER A 164 26.99 10.58 -2.33
CA SER A 164 28.34 10.07 -2.11
C SER A 164 29.02 9.58 -3.38
N PHE A 165 28.43 9.69 -4.55
CA PHE A 165 29.07 9.34 -5.81
C PHE A 165 30.34 10.18 -6.01
N GLY A 166 31.49 9.49 -6.03
CA GLY A 166 32.80 10.08 -6.33
C GLY A 166 33.02 10.24 -7.82
N GLU A 167 34.31 10.49 -8.20
CA GLU A 167 34.73 10.57 -9.59
C GLU A 167 34.78 9.19 -10.28
N SER A 168 34.84 8.13 -9.49
CA SER A 168 34.80 6.73 -9.96
C SER A 168 33.82 5.94 -9.06
N CYS A 169 33.03 5.05 -9.69
CA CYS A 169 32.18 4.12 -8.99
C CYS A 169 32.30 2.72 -9.62
N SER A 170 32.08 1.71 -8.81
CA SER A 170 31.91 0.33 -9.26
C SER A 170 30.47 -0.09 -9.08
N VAL A 171 29.92 -0.77 -10.08
CA VAL A 171 28.58 -1.35 -10.01
C VAL A 171 28.69 -2.83 -9.68
N VAL A 172 28.05 -3.25 -8.62
CA VAL A 172 27.97 -4.66 -8.22
C VAL A 172 26.52 -5.11 -8.36
N TRP A 173 26.31 -6.17 -9.12
CA TRP A 173 25.01 -6.82 -9.21
C TRP A 173 24.92 -7.92 -8.15
N VAL A 174 23.88 -7.86 -7.32
CA VAL A 174 23.59 -8.88 -6.31
C VAL A 174 22.23 -9.47 -6.61
N SER A 175 22.12 -10.79 -6.72
CA SER A 175 20.86 -11.51 -6.79
C SER A 175 20.74 -12.45 -5.60
N CYS A 176 19.55 -12.60 -5.05
CA CYS A 176 19.25 -13.56 -3.98
C CYS A 176 17.90 -14.23 -4.26
N ASP A 177 17.73 -15.46 -3.75
CA ASP A 177 16.51 -16.25 -3.89
C ASP A 177 15.49 -15.92 -2.77
N GLY A 178 15.30 -14.63 -2.44
CA GLY A 178 14.37 -14.17 -1.41
C GLY A 178 14.34 -12.65 -1.29
N PRO A 179 13.55 -12.11 -0.37
CA PRO A 179 13.51 -10.68 -0.14
C PRO A 179 14.89 -10.16 0.26
N LEU A 180 15.33 -9.11 -0.45
CA LEU A 180 16.62 -8.48 -0.22
C LEU A 180 16.58 -7.73 1.11
N ASP A 181 17.42 -8.11 2.08
CA ASP A 181 17.57 -7.36 3.32
C ASP A 181 18.44 -6.11 3.09
N PRO A 182 17.89 -4.88 3.22
CA PRO A 182 18.64 -3.64 3.06
C PRO A 182 19.83 -3.53 4.03
N HIS A 183 19.74 -4.11 5.23
CA HIS A 183 20.82 -4.10 6.21
C HIS A 183 21.96 -5.04 5.81
N ALA A 184 21.65 -6.17 5.17
CA ALA A 184 22.66 -7.08 4.63
C ALA A 184 23.44 -6.41 3.49
N LEU A 185 22.78 -5.63 2.63
CA LEU A 185 23.42 -4.87 1.56
C LEU A 185 24.36 -3.79 2.09
N ALA A 186 23.98 -3.08 3.15
CA ALA A 186 24.81 -2.06 3.78
C ALA A 186 26.12 -2.63 4.39
N SER A 187 26.19 -3.96 4.60
CA SER A 187 27.36 -4.66 5.14
C SER A 187 28.33 -5.16 4.06
N ILE A 188 27.96 -5.08 2.77
CA ILE A 188 28.83 -5.51 1.68
C ILE A 188 29.98 -4.51 1.55
N SER A 189 31.18 -4.93 1.90
CA SER A 189 32.40 -4.16 1.64
C SER A 189 33.12 -4.74 0.42
N VAL A 190 33.38 -3.91 -0.57
CA VAL A 190 34.17 -4.27 -1.74
C VAL A 190 35.59 -3.76 -1.53
N GLY A 191 36.55 -4.67 -1.46
CA GLY A 191 37.96 -4.30 -1.51
C GLY A 191 38.58 -3.74 -0.24
N GLY A 192 37.99 -3.92 0.96
CA GLY A 192 38.65 -3.57 2.24
C GLY A 192 38.70 -2.09 2.59
N THR A 193 38.12 -1.21 1.79
CA THR A 193 37.84 0.19 2.09
C THR A 193 36.41 0.34 2.59
N LYS A 194 36.16 1.31 3.50
CA LYS A 194 34.78 1.68 3.90
C LYS A 194 34.10 2.42 2.75
N ASP A 195 33.77 1.68 1.70
CA ASP A 195 33.03 2.22 0.57
C ASP A 195 31.58 2.39 0.99
N ARG A 196 30.99 3.52 0.65
CA ARG A 196 29.55 3.75 0.86
C ARG A 196 28.81 3.01 -0.26
N VAL A 197 28.04 2.00 0.12
CA VAL A 197 27.19 1.25 -0.80
C VAL A 197 25.82 1.90 -0.83
N ALA A 198 25.38 2.36 -2.01
CA ALA A 198 23.98 2.67 -2.27
C ALA A 198 23.35 1.47 -2.97
N ALA A 199 22.36 0.86 -2.33
CA ALA A 199 21.63 -0.26 -2.89
C ALA A 199 20.32 0.25 -3.54
N LEU A 200 20.13 -0.12 -4.81
CA LEU A 200 18.88 0.09 -5.54
C LEU A 200 18.22 -1.28 -5.71
N ALA A 201 17.04 -1.47 -5.12
CA ALA A 201 16.18 -2.58 -5.45
C ALA A 201 15.51 -2.30 -6.81
N LEU A 202 15.69 -3.20 -7.76
CA LEU A 202 15.10 -3.11 -9.11
C LEU A 202 13.94 -4.10 -9.25
#